data_3014ab6767f9bffbb893acd0c0816d07
#
_entry.id   3014ab6767f9bffbb893acd0c0816d07
#
_cell.length_a   1.000
_cell.length_b   1.000
_cell.length_c   1.000
_cell.angle_alpha   90.00
_cell.angle_beta   90.00
_cell.angle_gamma   90.00
#
_symmetry.space_group_name_H-M   'P 1'
#
loop_
_entity.id
_entity.type
_entity.pdbx_description
1 polymer ?
#
loop_
_entity_poly.entity_id
_entity_poly.type
_entity_poly.pdbx_seq_one_letter_code
_entity_poly.pdbx_strand_id
1 'polypeptide(L)'
;MSKTLIIGASGQIGKMTSKLLLSKQQQVVALVRDKRKLNDLDSSLLTIVEQDLEADFSHAFEGCDQVIFAAGSGGNTGADKTILIDLWAAKKAVDYAERQNIKHFMMVSSIGADNPEAVDTELKPYLVAKHMADQHLLQSELHYTVVRPGTLTDENASMHISTVRPDSQDDAKVSRENVANVLTYIANKPHQKNTVFELFDGTNAISSL
;
A
#
# COMPACT_ATOMS: atom_id res chain seq x y z
N MET A 1 -1.77 -20.33 7.79
CA MET A 1 -2.50 -19.17 7.25
C MET A 1 -1.59 -17.96 7.41
N SER A 2 -1.48 -17.10 6.40
CA SER A 2 -0.65 -15.89 6.49
C SER A 2 -1.35 -14.83 7.31
N LYS A 3 -0.62 -14.11 8.17
CA LYS A 3 -1.11 -12.98 8.96
C LYS A 3 -0.57 -11.68 8.35
N THR A 4 -1.45 -10.81 7.87
CA THR A 4 -1.10 -9.60 7.13
C THR A 4 -1.34 -8.36 7.97
N LEU A 5 -0.28 -7.56 8.18
CA LEU A 5 -0.41 -6.21 8.72
C LEU A 5 -0.78 -5.24 7.60
N ILE A 6 -1.84 -4.46 7.78
CA ILE A 6 -2.23 -3.37 6.88
C ILE A 6 -2.05 -2.05 7.61
N ILE A 7 -1.07 -1.27 7.17
CA ILE A 7 -0.79 0.08 7.67
C ILE A 7 -1.60 1.08 6.84
N GLY A 8 -2.45 1.86 7.49
CA GLY A 8 -3.42 2.71 6.81
C GLY A 8 -4.75 1.98 6.49
N ALA A 9 -5.11 0.99 7.30
CA ALA A 9 -6.30 0.16 7.10
C ALA A 9 -7.63 0.93 7.14
N SER A 10 -7.67 2.16 7.65
CA SER A 10 -8.87 3.02 7.61
C SER A 10 -8.99 3.87 6.34
N GLY A 11 -7.96 3.92 5.48
CA GLY A 11 -8.03 4.52 4.16
C GLY A 11 -8.85 3.64 3.19
N GLN A 12 -9.31 4.21 2.06
CA GLN A 12 -10.16 3.49 1.11
C GLN A 12 -9.51 2.18 0.64
N ILE A 13 -8.29 2.22 0.11
CA ILE A 13 -7.58 1.02 -0.38
C ILE A 13 -7.33 0.03 0.77
N GLY A 14 -6.80 0.50 1.91
CA GLY A 14 -6.49 -0.35 3.05
C GLY A 14 -7.73 -1.06 3.60
N LYS A 15 -8.88 -0.37 3.66
CA LYS A 15 -10.14 -0.92 4.13
C LYS A 15 -10.71 -1.96 3.17
N MET A 16 -10.68 -1.68 1.86
CA MET A 16 -11.09 -2.65 0.83
C MET A 16 -10.20 -3.90 0.87
N THR A 17 -8.87 -3.72 0.96
CA THR A 17 -7.91 -4.83 1.07
C THR A 17 -8.17 -5.66 2.32
N SER A 18 -8.44 -5.01 3.47
CA SER A 18 -8.80 -5.71 4.71
C SER A 18 -10.04 -6.59 4.52
N LYS A 19 -11.11 -6.04 3.93
CA LYS A 19 -12.34 -6.79 3.63
C LYS A 19 -12.08 -8.00 2.75
N LEU A 20 -11.30 -7.81 1.68
CA LEU A 20 -10.98 -8.89 0.73
C LEU A 20 -10.14 -9.99 1.37
N LEU A 21 -9.14 -9.66 2.19
CA LEU A 21 -8.32 -10.66 2.89
C LEU A 21 -9.15 -11.45 3.92
N LEU A 22 -9.99 -10.75 4.70
CA LEU A 22 -10.90 -11.39 5.66
C LEU A 22 -11.90 -12.34 4.98
N SER A 23 -12.45 -11.93 3.83
CA SER A 23 -13.36 -12.79 3.05
C SER A 23 -12.69 -14.07 2.53
N LYS A 24 -11.37 -14.04 2.35
CA LYS A 24 -10.51 -15.19 1.99
C LYS A 24 -9.99 -15.96 3.21
N GLN A 25 -10.58 -15.74 4.39
CA GLN A 25 -10.23 -16.41 5.63
C GLN A 25 -8.76 -16.18 6.06
N GLN A 26 -8.18 -15.02 5.74
CA GLN A 26 -6.86 -14.63 6.19
C GLN A 26 -6.91 -13.78 7.45
N GLN A 27 -5.88 -13.89 8.29
CA GLN A 27 -5.75 -13.05 9.48
C GLN A 27 -5.23 -11.67 9.07
N VAL A 28 -5.89 -10.62 9.58
CA VAL A 28 -5.54 -9.22 9.32
C VAL A 28 -5.24 -8.50 10.63
N VAL A 29 -4.10 -7.83 10.70
CA VAL A 29 -3.82 -6.78 11.69
C VAL A 29 -4.03 -5.44 11.02
N ALA A 30 -5.03 -4.70 11.45
CA ALA A 30 -5.37 -3.39 10.91
C ALA A 30 -4.77 -2.29 11.78
N LEU A 31 -3.71 -1.63 11.32
CA LEU A 31 -3.12 -0.48 12.01
C LEU A 31 -3.82 0.80 11.56
N VAL A 32 -4.45 1.47 12.50
CA VAL A 32 -5.26 2.67 12.27
C VAL A 32 -5.03 3.72 13.35
N ARG A 33 -5.24 4.98 13.01
CA ARG A 33 -5.20 6.11 13.96
C ARG A 33 -6.50 6.22 14.77
N ASP A 34 -7.61 5.71 14.26
CA ASP A 34 -8.94 5.71 14.87
C ASP A 34 -9.68 4.43 14.52
N LYS A 35 -9.83 3.53 15.48
CA LYS A 35 -10.48 2.23 15.31
C LYS A 35 -11.97 2.32 14.95
N ARG A 36 -12.65 3.42 15.30
CA ARG A 36 -14.07 3.62 14.97
C ARG A 36 -14.33 3.62 13.46
N LYS A 37 -13.32 3.94 12.64
CA LYS A 37 -13.42 3.89 11.17
C LYS A 37 -13.54 2.48 10.60
N LEU A 38 -13.32 1.45 11.42
CA LEU A 38 -13.42 0.04 11.04
C LEU A 38 -14.58 -0.69 11.71
N ASN A 39 -15.53 0.02 12.33
CA ASN A 39 -16.67 -0.58 13.04
C ASN A 39 -17.58 -1.45 12.15
N ASP A 40 -17.49 -1.32 10.82
CA ASP A 40 -18.20 -2.15 9.85
C ASP A 40 -17.41 -3.42 9.45
N LEU A 41 -16.23 -3.63 10.00
CA LEU A 41 -15.44 -4.84 9.85
C LEU A 41 -15.61 -5.72 11.10
N ASP A 42 -16.52 -6.68 11.03
CA ASP A 42 -16.71 -7.67 12.10
C ASP A 42 -16.17 -9.03 11.64
N SER A 43 -15.07 -9.47 12.26
CA SER A 43 -14.44 -10.75 11.98
C SER A 43 -13.54 -11.19 13.12
N SER A 44 -13.62 -12.46 13.52
CA SER A 44 -12.71 -13.07 14.48
C SER A 44 -11.26 -13.18 13.98
N LEU A 45 -11.03 -12.95 12.69
CA LEU A 45 -9.71 -12.94 12.05
C LEU A 45 -9.10 -11.52 11.98
N LEU A 46 -9.82 -10.49 12.47
CA LEU A 46 -9.36 -9.12 12.50
C LEU A 46 -8.82 -8.74 13.88
N THR A 47 -7.59 -8.24 13.91
CA THR A 47 -7.03 -7.55 15.08
C THR A 47 -6.85 -6.08 14.74
N ILE A 48 -7.41 -5.17 15.52
CA ILE A 48 -7.25 -3.73 15.30
C ILE A 48 -6.20 -3.19 16.28
N VAL A 49 -5.17 -2.55 15.73
CA VAL A 49 -4.15 -1.81 16.49
C VAL A 49 -4.40 -0.32 16.29
N GLU A 50 -4.72 0.39 17.35
CA GLU A 50 -4.94 1.84 17.33
C GLU A 50 -3.64 2.55 17.73
N GLN A 51 -2.95 3.14 16.74
CA GLN A 51 -1.67 3.82 16.94
C GLN A 51 -1.46 4.89 15.85
N ASP A 52 -0.84 6.01 16.24
CA ASP A 52 -0.41 7.05 15.31
C ASP A 52 0.93 6.65 14.68
N LEU A 53 1.04 6.81 13.36
CA LEU A 53 2.26 6.52 12.61
C LEU A 53 3.41 7.51 12.88
N GLU A 54 3.13 8.67 13.49
CA GLU A 54 4.16 9.61 13.93
C GLU A 54 4.89 9.08 15.18
N ALA A 55 4.24 8.29 16.01
CA ALA A 55 4.83 7.61 17.17
C ALA A 55 5.52 6.27 16.78
N ASP A 56 5.87 5.46 17.79
CA ASP A 56 6.32 4.09 17.59
C ASP A 56 5.13 3.15 17.39
N PHE A 57 5.15 2.36 16.34
CA PHE A 57 4.14 1.36 16.00
C PHE A 57 4.74 -0.02 15.71
N SER A 58 5.96 -0.28 16.18
CA SER A 58 6.69 -1.53 15.94
C SER A 58 5.95 -2.77 16.46
N HIS A 59 5.20 -2.64 17.55
CA HIS A 59 4.41 -3.72 18.14
C HIS A 59 3.31 -4.28 17.21
N ALA A 60 2.87 -3.48 16.22
CA ALA A 60 1.87 -3.94 15.26
C ALA A 60 2.37 -5.05 14.33
N PHE A 61 3.68 -5.23 14.21
CA PHE A 61 4.31 -6.24 13.36
C PHE A 61 4.39 -7.63 14.02
N GLU A 62 4.12 -7.73 15.31
CA GLU A 62 4.30 -8.97 16.08
C GLU A 62 3.48 -10.13 15.51
N GLY A 63 4.18 -11.20 15.12
CA GLY A 63 3.59 -12.42 14.57
C GLY A 63 2.96 -12.24 13.19
N CYS A 64 3.22 -11.13 12.49
CA CYS A 64 2.81 -10.94 11.09
C CYS A 64 3.80 -11.59 10.14
N ASP A 65 3.30 -12.16 9.06
CA ASP A 65 4.12 -12.74 7.99
C ASP A 65 4.43 -11.72 6.89
N GLN A 66 3.51 -10.78 6.64
CA GLN A 66 3.62 -9.81 5.57
C GLN A 66 2.98 -8.48 5.93
N VAL A 67 3.39 -7.43 5.23
CA VAL A 67 2.94 -6.05 5.45
C VAL A 67 2.43 -5.45 4.16
N ILE A 68 1.32 -4.72 4.24
CA ILE A 68 0.83 -3.81 3.18
C ILE A 68 0.85 -2.40 3.74
N PHE A 69 1.74 -1.55 3.22
CA PHE A 69 1.78 -0.13 3.54
C PHE A 69 0.92 0.64 2.53
N ALA A 70 -0.29 0.99 2.95
CA ALA A 70 -1.27 1.75 2.16
C ALA A 70 -1.63 3.09 2.85
N ALA A 71 -0.79 3.54 3.79
CA ALA A 71 -0.97 4.84 4.43
C ALA A 71 -0.44 5.97 3.54
N GLY A 72 -1.08 7.10 3.63
CA GLY A 72 -0.67 8.37 3.07
C GLY A 72 -1.29 9.51 3.88
N SER A 73 -0.70 10.69 3.81
CA SER A 73 -1.16 11.88 4.54
C SER A 73 -2.55 12.33 4.10
N GLY A 74 -2.91 12.06 2.84
CA GLY A 74 -4.16 12.49 2.22
C GLY A 74 -4.05 13.87 1.53
N GLY A 75 -4.88 14.08 0.50
CA GLY A 75 -4.82 15.29 -0.33
C GLY A 75 -5.19 16.61 0.35
N ASN A 76 -5.70 16.57 1.59
CA ASN A 76 -6.09 17.77 2.35
C ASN A 76 -5.05 18.16 3.42
N THR A 77 -3.83 17.62 3.36
CA THR A 77 -2.76 17.90 4.32
C THR A 77 -1.59 18.60 3.64
N GLY A 78 -0.76 19.29 4.42
CA GLY A 78 0.42 19.98 3.91
C GLY A 78 1.62 19.05 3.72
N ALA A 79 2.70 19.60 3.17
CA ALA A 79 3.95 18.90 2.93
C ALA A 79 4.60 18.35 4.23
N ASP A 80 4.32 18.96 5.37
CA ASP A 80 4.75 18.49 6.70
C ASP A 80 4.21 17.09 6.97
N LYS A 81 2.92 16.84 6.73
CA LYS A 81 2.32 15.51 6.90
C LYS A 81 2.75 14.53 5.82
N THR A 82 3.01 15.00 4.62
CA THR A 82 3.61 14.18 3.56
C THR A 82 4.98 13.64 4.00
N ILE A 83 5.84 14.49 4.56
CA ILE A 83 7.15 14.05 5.09
C ILE A 83 6.98 13.05 6.23
N LEU A 84 6.06 13.30 7.17
CA LEU A 84 5.92 12.47 8.35
C LEU A 84 5.25 11.11 8.07
N ILE A 85 4.31 11.06 7.13
CA ILE A 85 3.51 9.86 6.87
C ILE A 85 4.00 9.12 5.61
N ASP A 86 4.08 9.83 4.47
CA ASP A 86 4.41 9.17 3.19
C ASP A 86 5.88 8.77 3.10
N LEU A 87 6.79 9.52 3.77
CA LEU A 87 8.21 9.20 3.82
C LEU A 87 8.60 8.56 5.15
N TRP A 88 8.51 9.29 6.26
CA TRP A 88 9.13 8.87 7.52
C TRP A 88 8.46 7.64 8.15
N ALA A 89 7.12 7.60 8.14
CA ALA A 89 6.42 6.42 8.63
C ALA A 89 6.62 5.21 7.72
N ALA A 90 6.68 5.41 6.38
CA ALA A 90 7.01 4.33 5.45
C ALA A 90 8.43 3.78 5.70
N LYS A 91 9.42 4.66 5.90
CA LYS A 91 10.78 4.27 6.28
C LYS A 91 10.80 3.47 7.58
N LYS A 92 10.16 3.96 8.65
CA LYS A 92 10.04 3.22 9.92
C LYS A 92 9.40 1.85 9.73
N ALA A 93 8.35 1.77 8.90
CA ALA A 93 7.67 0.51 8.63
C ALA A 93 8.61 -0.52 7.98
N VAL A 94 9.47 -0.11 7.05
CA VAL A 94 10.51 -0.97 6.46
C VAL A 94 11.51 -1.42 7.53
N ASP A 95 12.03 -0.49 8.33
CA ASP A 95 12.99 -0.81 9.42
C ASP A 95 12.38 -1.78 10.46
N TYR A 96 11.09 -1.64 10.78
CA TYR A 96 10.40 -2.58 11.68
C TYR A 96 10.17 -3.94 11.04
N ALA A 97 9.84 -3.95 9.76
CA ALA A 97 9.64 -5.20 9.00
C ALA A 97 10.93 -6.03 8.95
N GLU A 98 12.09 -5.41 8.72
CA GLU A 98 13.39 -6.10 8.76
C GLU A 98 13.66 -6.70 10.14
N ARG A 99 13.50 -5.91 11.21
CA ARG A 99 13.73 -6.37 12.61
C ARG A 99 12.81 -7.52 13.01
N GLN A 100 11.60 -7.59 12.44
CA GLN A 100 10.60 -8.62 12.74
C GLN A 100 10.64 -9.78 11.75
N ASN A 101 11.62 -9.80 10.82
CA ASN A 101 11.80 -10.83 9.79
C ASN A 101 10.52 -11.06 8.96
N ILE A 102 9.86 -9.97 8.57
CA ILE A 102 8.69 -10.00 7.68
C ILE A 102 9.09 -10.63 6.34
N LYS A 103 8.28 -11.57 5.87
CA LYS A 103 8.57 -12.34 4.66
C LYS A 103 8.29 -11.57 3.38
N HIS A 104 7.37 -10.60 3.42
CA HIS A 104 7.03 -9.80 2.25
C HIS A 104 6.48 -8.43 2.64
N PHE A 105 7.02 -7.38 2.03
CA PHE A 105 6.58 -6.00 2.20
C PHE A 105 5.97 -5.47 0.90
N MET A 106 4.71 -5.10 0.95
CA MET A 106 4.01 -4.47 -0.18
C MET A 106 3.83 -2.98 0.09
N MET A 107 4.32 -2.12 -0.81
CA MET A 107 4.19 -0.67 -0.70
C MET A 107 3.27 -0.13 -1.79
N VAL A 108 2.26 0.63 -1.38
CA VAL A 108 1.48 1.46 -2.30
C VAL A 108 2.20 2.79 -2.46
N SER A 109 2.84 2.95 -3.61
CA SER A 109 3.56 4.14 -4.02
C SER A 109 2.70 5.00 -4.97
N SER A 110 3.28 5.62 -5.98
CA SER A 110 2.59 6.46 -6.96
C SER A 110 3.30 6.43 -8.30
N ILE A 111 2.56 6.55 -9.41
CA ILE A 111 3.12 6.94 -10.71
C ILE A 111 3.94 8.22 -10.56
N GLY A 112 5.09 8.30 -11.21
CA GLY A 112 6.02 9.45 -11.11
C GLY A 112 6.97 9.41 -9.92
N ALA A 113 6.79 8.48 -8.96
CA ALA A 113 7.75 8.29 -7.88
C ALA A 113 9.09 7.70 -8.36
N ASP A 114 9.15 7.13 -9.56
CA ASP A 114 10.39 6.68 -10.20
C ASP A 114 11.33 7.84 -10.55
N ASN A 115 10.78 8.97 -11.00
CA ASN A 115 11.53 10.15 -11.41
C ASN A 115 10.78 11.45 -11.06
N PRO A 116 10.80 11.90 -9.80
CA PRO A 116 10.13 13.14 -9.38
C PRO A 116 10.59 14.40 -10.11
N GLU A 117 11.83 14.40 -10.66
CA GLU A 117 12.35 15.55 -11.42
C GLU A 117 11.64 15.76 -12.77
N ALA A 118 11.06 14.70 -13.34
CA ALA A 118 10.28 14.80 -14.56
C ALA A 118 8.89 15.43 -14.35
N VAL A 119 8.50 15.68 -13.09
CA VAL A 119 7.17 16.20 -12.73
C VAL A 119 7.29 17.63 -12.18
N ASP A 120 6.73 18.58 -12.91
CA ASP A 120 6.68 20.00 -12.50
C ASP A 120 5.23 20.36 -12.09
N THR A 121 4.82 19.88 -10.92
CA THR A 121 3.49 20.13 -10.36
C THR A 121 3.57 20.30 -8.83
N GLU A 122 2.48 20.77 -8.24
CA GLU A 122 2.32 20.83 -6.77
C GLU A 122 2.47 19.47 -6.07
N LEU A 123 2.38 18.37 -6.83
CA LEU A 123 2.60 17.01 -6.32
C LEU A 123 4.08 16.66 -6.14
N LYS A 124 5.02 17.48 -6.62
CA LYS A 124 6.46 17.18 -6.54
C LYS A 124 6.94 16.81 -5.12
N PRO A 125 6.58 17.54 -4.05
CA PRO A 125 6.98 17.16 -2.69
C PRO A 125 6.46 15.76 -2.28
N TYR A 126 5.23 15.43 -2.68
CA TYR A 126 4.65 14.11 -2.44
C TYR A 126 5.41 13.01 -3.22
N LEU A 127 5.69 13.24 -4.48
CA LEU A 127 6.42 12.27 -5.32
C LEU A 127 7.86 12.07 -4.83
N VAL A 128 8.54 13.12 -4.34
CA VAL A 128 9.84 13.00 -3.68
C VAL A 128 9.74 12.13 -2.42
N ALA A 129 8.72 12.34 -1.58
CA ALA A 129 8.51 11.53 -0.38
C ALA A 129 8.29 10.05 -0.73
N LYS A 130 7.45 9.76 -1.75
CA LYS A 130 7.21 8.40 -2.23
C LYS A 130 8.47 7.78 -2.85
N HIS A 131 9.23 8.55 -3.64
CA HIS A 131 10.51 8.12 -4.20
C HIS A 131 11.47 7.67 -3.10
N MET A 132 11.67 8.51 -2.09
CA MET A 132 12.59 8.20 -0.99
C MET A 132 12.12 6.99 -0.17
N ALA A 133 10.82 6.82 0.05
CA ALA A 133 10.26 5.64 0.69
C ALA A 133 10.49 4.37 -0.16
N ASP A 134 10.24 4.45 -1.48
CA ASP A 134 10.54 3.36 -2.41
C ASP A 134 12.02 2.98 -2.35
N GLN A 135 12.93 3.98 -2.49
CA GLN A 135 14.38 3.73 -2.46
C GLN A 135 14.84 3.05 -1.17
N HIS A 136 14.27 3.46 -0.02
CA HIS A 136 14.59 2.81 1.26
C HIS A 136 14.17 1.34 1.29
N LEU A 137 12.98 1.01 0.77
CA LEU A 137 12.53 -0.37 0.65
C LEU A 137 13.38 -1.17 -0.34
N LEU A 138 13.73 -0.59 -1.49
CA LEU A 138 14.54 -1.26 -2.51
C LEU A 138 15.96 -1.58 -2.02
N GLN A 139 16.49 -0.83 -1.05
CA GLN A 139 17.81 -1.03 -0.44
C GLN A 139 17.77 -1.99 0.76
N SER A 140 16.59 -2.38 1.23
CA SER A 140 16.42 -3.32 2.35
C SER A 140 16.67 -4.77 1.93
N GLU A 141 16.81 -5.66 2.91
CA GLU A 141 16.92 -7.11 2.68
C GLU A 141 15.55 -7.80 2.55
N LEU A 142 14.46 -7.05 2.63
CA LEU A 142 13.10 -7.60 2.53
C LEU A 142 12.78 -8.09 1.12
N HIS A 143 11.98 -9.15 1.03
CA HIS A 143 11.25 -9.38 -0.21
C HIS A 143 10.13 -8.34 -0.33
N TYR A 144 10.05 -7.68 -1.47
CA TYR A 144 9.12 -6.57 -1.64
C TYR A 144 8.33 -6.59 -2.96
N THR A 145 7.20 -5.90 -2.92
CA THR A 145 6.47 -5.45 -4.10
C THR A 145 6.11 -3.98 -3.93
N VAL A 146 6.56 -3.13 -4.86
CA VAL A 146 6.15 -1.73 -4.95
C VAL A 146 5.13 -1.59 -6.07
N VAL A 147 3.92 -1.18 -5.72
CA VAL A 147 2.86 -0.87 -6.67
C VAL A 147 2.77 0.64 -6.81
N ARG A 148 2.90 1.16 -8.03
CA ARG A 148 2.79 2.59 -8.37
C ARG A 148 1.49 2.83 -9.14
N PRO A 149 0.37 3.07 -8.46
CA PRO A 149 -0.89 3.35 -9.14
C PRO A 149 -0.83 4.65 -9.95
N GLY A 150 -1.56 4.69 -11.04
CA GLY A 150 -1.95 5.92 -11.72
C GLY A 150 -2.92 6.74 -10.89
N THR A 151 -3.61 7.69 -11.50
CA THR A 151 -4.64 8.50 -10.85
C THR A 151 -5.75 7.62 -10.30
N LEU A 152 -5.95 7.71 -8.98
CA LEU A 152 -6.93 6.87 -8.28
C LEU A 152 -8.37 7.35 -8.54
N THR A 153 -9.24 6.45 -8.96
CA THR A 153 -10.68 6.71 -9.12
C THR A 153 -11.51 5.94 -8.09
N ASP A 154 -12.78 6.34 -7.93
CA ASP A 154 -13.76 5.64 -7.09
C ASP A 154 -14.72 4.75 -7.91
N GLU A 155 -14.34 4.42 -9.14
CA GLU A 155 -15.06 3.49 -9.99
C GLU A 155 -14.98 2.05 -9.44
N ASN A 156 -15.95 1.23 -9.82
CA ASN A 156 -15.95 -0.18 -9.47
C ASN A 156 -14.79 -0.92 -10.15
N ALA A 157 -14.29 -1.96 -9.52
CA ALA A 157 -13.22 -2.78 -10.09
C ALA A 157 -13.68 -3.45 -11.39
N SER A 158 -12.92 -3.26 -12.45
CA SER A 158 -13.08 -4.02 -13.69
C SER A 158 -12.50 -5.44 -13.59
N MET A 159 -11.68 -5.72 -12.57
CA MET A 159 -10.82 -6.90 -12.41
C MET A 159 -9.78 -7.07 -13.54
N HIS A 160 -9.61 -6.04 -14.37
CA HIS A 160 -8.64 -5.99 -15.44
C HIS A 160 -7.71 -4.79 -15.26
N ILE A 161 -6.44 -5.02 -15.51
CA ILE A 161 -5.36 -4.06 -15.25
C ILE A 161 -4.37 -3.98 -16.41
N SER A 162 -3.52 -2.97 -16.37
CA SER A 162 -2.31 -2.85 -17.19
C SER A 162 -1.13 -2.46 -16.29
N THR A 163 0.05 -2.99 -16.57
CA THR A 163 1.33 -2.56 -15.98
C THR A 163 2.15 -1.74 -16.98
N VAL A 164 1.60 -1.45 -18.14
CA VAL A 164 2.20 -0.60 -19.15
C VAL A 164 1.58 0.78 -19.06
N ARG A 165 2.42 1.81 -18.92
CA ARG A 165 1.96 3.20 -18.84
C ARG A 165 1.27 3.58 -20.14
N PRO A 166 0.04 4.09 -20.12
CA PRO A 166 -0.64 4.58 -21.31
C PRO A 166 0.01 5.87 -21.83
N ASP A 167 -0.11 6.13 -23.13
CA ASP A 167 0.43 7.35 -23.74
C ASP A 167 -0.27 8.63 -23.27
N SER A 168 -1.57 8.53 -22.99
CA SER A 168 -2.37 9.65 -22.47
C SER A 168 -2.39 9.66 -20.94
N GLN A 169 -2.14 10.82 -20.36
CA GLN A 169 -2.30 11.01 -18.89
C GLN A 169 -3.74 10.81 -18.42
N ASP A 170 -4.71 11.10 -19.28
CA ASP A 170 -6.13 10.92 -18.95
C ASP A 170 -6.52 9.45 -18.81
N ASP A 171 -5.78 8.55 -19.47
CA ASP A 171 -5.97 7.10 -19.39
C ASP A 171 -5.12 6.47 -18.26
N ALA A 172 -4.18 7.22 -17.69
CA ALA A 172 -3.33 6.77 -16.59
C ALA A 172 -4.08 6.72 -15.25
N LYS A 173 -5.18 5.98 -15.21
CA LYS A 173 -6.09 5.86 -14.07
C LYS A 173 -6.20 4.41 -13.61
N VAL A 174 -6.54 4.24 -12.34
CA VAL A 174 -6.88 2.94 -11.76
C VAL A 174 -7.89 3.10 -10.63
N SER A 175 -8.89 2.23 -10.57
CA SER A 175 -9.82 2.25 -9.47
C SER A 175 -9.14 1.78 -8.18
N ARG A 176 -9.49 2.43 -7.04
CA ARG A 176 -9.01 1.99 -5.72
C ARG A 176 -9.37 0.55 -5.43
N GLU A 177 -10.48 0.10 -5.94
CA GLU A 177 -10.94 -1.28 -5.79
C GLU A 177 -10.06 -2.25 -6.58
N ASN A 178 -9.61 -1.90 -7.81
CA ASN A 178 -8.62 -2.70 -8.54
C ASN A 178 -7.26 -2.73 -7.81
N VAL A 179 -6.80 -1.61 -7.23
CA VAL A 179 -5.58 -1.61 -6.40
C VAL A 179 -5.73 -2.58 -5.21
N ALA A 180 -6.86 -2.54 -4.51
CA ALA A 180 -7.11 -3.45 -3.39
C ALA A 180 -7.17 -4.93 -3.81
N ASN A 181 -7.75 -5.23 -4.98
CA ASN A 181 -7.78 -6.57 -5.55
C ASN A 181 -6.37 -7.06 -5.93
N VAL A 182 -5.55 -6.20 -6.52
CA VAL A 182 -4.14 -6.49 -6.87
C VAL A 182 -3.33 -6.78 -5.60
N LEU A 183 -3.42 -5.94 -4.56
CA LEU A 183 -2.74 -6.17 -3.28
C LEU A 183 -3.17 -7.48 -2.64
N THR A 184 -4.48 -7.77 -2.66
CA THR A 184 -5.04 -9.02 -2.15
C THR A 184 -4.54 -10.22 -2.95
N TYR A 185 -4.44 -10.11 -4.28
CA TYR A 185 -3.94 -11.17 -5.14
C TYR A 185 -2.46 -11.47 -4.84
N ILE A 186 -1.62 -10.42 -4.74
CA ILE A 186 -0.20 -10.54 -4.42
C ILE A 186 0.01 -11.15 -3.03
N ALA A 187 -0.76 -10.72 -2.03
CA ALA A 187 -0.70 -11.23 -0.66
C ALA A 187 -1.02 -12.73 -0.55
N ASN A 188 -1.72 -13.29 -1.55
CA ASN A 188 -2.10 -14.71 -1.61
C ASN A 188 -1.15 -15.56 -2.47
N LYS A 189 -0.12 -14.96 -3.07
CA LYS A 189 0.86 -15.70 -3.88
C LYS A 189 2.13 -16.00 -3.09
N PRO A 190 2.83 -17.09 -3.41
CA PRO A 190 4.19 -17.30 -2.94
C PRO A 190 5.10 -16.18 -3.45
N HIS A 191 5.90 -15.60 -2.56
CA HIS A 191 6.82 -14.51 -2.91
C HIS A 191 7.99 -15.07 -3.69
N GLN A 192 8.15 -14.67 -4.94
CA GLN A 192 9.18 -15.23 -5.82
C GLN A 192 10.28 -14.24 -6.19
N LYS A 193 9.97 -12.96 -6.34
CA LYS A 193 10.92 -11.93 -6.78
C LYS A 193 10.52 -10.55 -6.26
N ASN A 194 11.52 -9.74 -6.00
CA ASN A 194 11.34 -8.31 -5.77
C ASN A 194 10.81 -7.65 -7.05
N THR A 195 9.71 -6.92 -6.93
CA THR A 195 9.01 -6.36 -8.08
C THR A 195 8.61 -4.91 -7.83
N VAL A 196 8.79 -4.08 -8.85
CA VAL A 196 8.26 -2.70 -8.90
C VAL A 196 7.50 -2.58 -10.21
N PHE A 197 6.26 -2.14 -10.15
CA PHE A 197 5.46 -1.92 -11.36
C PHE A 197 4.45 -0.79 -11.19
N GLU A 198 4.09 -0.19 -12.29
CA GLU A 198 2.99 0.75 -12.37
C GLU A 198 1.68 0.00 -12.56
N LEU A 199 0.58 0.58 -12.10
CA LEU A 199 -0.72 -0.05 -12.14
C LEU A 199 -1.78 0.90 -12.68
N PHE A 200 -2.47 0.45 -13.71
CA PHE A 200 -3.57 1.13 -14.37
C PHE A 200 -4.74 0.16 -14.57
N ASP A 201 -5.94 0.69 -14.76
CA ASP A 201 -7.04 -0.09 -15.33
C ASP A 201 -6.67 -0.48 -16.76
N GLY A 202 -7.08 -1.65 -17.21
CA GLY A 202 -6.65 -2.17 -18.50
C GLY A 202 -7.45 -3.37 -18.96
N THR A 203 -6.80 -4.24 -19.72
CA THR A 203 -7.45 -5.40 -20.35
C THR A 203 -6.95 -6.75 -19.86
N ASN A 204 -5.85 -6.79 -19.08
CA ASN A 204 -5.28 -8.03 -18.58
C ASN A 204 -5.94 -8.40 -17.25
N ALA A 205 -6.34 -9.65 -17.08
CA ALA A 205 -6.88 -10.11 -15.81
C ALA A 205 -5.83 -9.96 -14.68
N ILE A 206 -6.25 -9.59 -13.46
CA ILE A 206 -5.35 -9.49 -12.29
C ILE A 206 -4.58 -10.82 -12.06
N SER A 207 -5.18 -11.95 -12.43
CA SER A 207 -4.54 -13.26 -12.31
C SER A 207 -3.33 -13.49 -13.21
N SER A 208 -3.07 -12.59 -14.16
CA SER A 208 -1.89 -12.65 -15.04
C SER A 208 -0.65 -11.95 -14.50
N LEU A 209 -0.73 -11.30 -13.31
CA LEU A 209 0.38 -10.69 -12.59
C LEU A 209 1.41 -11.72 -12.11
#